data_2bbeb624ae550f996a19c61e7d89530b
#
_entry.id   2bbeb624ae550f996a19c61e7d89530b
#
_cell.length_a   1.000
_cell.length_b   1.000
_cell.length_c   1.000
_cell.angle_alpha   90.00
_cell.angle_beta   90.00
_cell.angle_gamma   90.00
#
_symmetry.space_group_name_H-M   'P 1'
#
loop_
_entity.id
_entity.type
_entity.pdbx_description
1 polymer ?
#
loop_
_entity_poly.entity_id
_entity_poly.type
_entity_poly.pdbx_seq_one_letter_code
_entity_poly.pdbx_strand_id
1 'polypeptide(L)'
;MKTYTKTIWNICACMLIILLGGCADDDIIRNDCGSTLQETESHLISTFSLPEGKTPIQDTREQIFFQLRSLSDNSIQLMEGKIRKNAGILSCEMFIPNNLVLEDGDYILWLKFDEEGSVYPLSYHLTFRDKMVSMVRDTKYIYEMLNGEGTEENPYLITSTNDFAYLVSQLATYDRNYGYGQFFKQIADIKAPIPNCLYQGNAYKSAPFAGNYDGDSHKILNLTYLGTNGGEQSDAIGLFSILHDGAVIRNLDIEGADIEYPGNCCGLLAGVANGNIRIENITLNGNIKSTKDKVGGLIGYIEGNAQSLAQISIRNVRLGVSFSESGSSYIGALIGWAENASIQVEDISSDGIFKNLRGNNHVAGLIGKLYGQIDARKIKLQHTTLNDFPISGNQNVGGLIGEAFLQAASSFKDITIDMPIKGSSYVGGLIGQIRSEAPTNILIAIENFQLSNPANRSQIQGGSYVGGMIGYSHKTHANAFTIELKGESLFHASITGQSAIGGIFGSL
;
A
#
# COMPACT_ATOMS: atom_id res chain seq x y z
N MET A 1 31.93 39.91 -21.83
CA MET A 1 32.65 38.99 -20.93
C MET A 1 32.91 39.54 -19.52
N LYS A 2 33.12 40.86 -19.29
CA LYS A 2 33.38 41.39 -17.92
C LYS A 2 32.12 41.65 -17.09
N THR A 3 30.93 41.67 -17.65
CA THR A 3 29.68 41.98 -16.93
C THR A 3 29.05 40.74 -16.30
N TYR A 4 29.24 39.57 -16.83
CA TYR A 4 28.67 38.32 -16.34
C TYR A 4 29.37 37.77 -15.07
N THR A 5 30.69 37.91 -15.00
CA THR A 5 31.48 37.55 -13.85
C THR A 5 31.10 38.32 -12.58
N LYS A 6 30.69 39.59 -12.71
CA LYS A 6 30.26 40.40 -11.55
C LYS A 6 28.89 39.99 -11.03
N THR A 7 28.00 39.51 -11.84
CA THR A 7 26.66 39.09 -11.47
C THR A 7 26.73 37.76 -10.67
N ILE A 8 27.53 36.82 -11.16
CA ILE A 8 27.77 35.52 -10.50
C ILE A 8 28.49 35.74 -9.16
N TRP A 9 29.47 36.66 -9.10
CA TRP A 9 30.17 36.98 -7.86
C TRP A 9 29.23 37.54 -6.78
N ASN A 10 28.23 38.32 -7.14
CA ASN A 10 27.25 38.84 -6.20
C ASN A 10 26.26 37.77 -5.69
N ILE A 11 25.88 36.80 -6.53
CA ILE A 11 25.08 35.64 -6.09
C ILE A 11 25.88 34.81 -5.07
N CYS A 12 27.16 34.57 -5.33
CA CYS A 12 28.06 33.85 -4.45
C CYS A 12 28.33 34.56 -3.13
N ALA A 13 28.54 35.91 -3.15
CA ALA A 13 28.74 36.69 -1.97
C ALA A 13 27.50 36.74 -1.05
N CYS A 14 26.31 36.64 -1.63
CA CYS A 14 25.07 36.65 -0.85
C CYS A 14 24.78 35.31 -0.17
N MET A 15 25.13 34.18 -0.77
CA MET A 15 25.08 32.88 -0.07
C MET A 15 26.04 32.84 1.13
N LEU A 16 27.16 33.58 1.10
CA LEU A 16 28.15 33.64 2.18
C LEU A 16 27.73 34.56 3.34
N ILE A 17 26.88 35.58 3.12
CA ILE A 17 26.49 36.57 4.13
C ILE A 17 25.35 36.11 5.05
N ILE A 18 24.56 35.08 4.64
CA ILE A 18 23.47 34.53 5.46
C ILE A 18 23.99 33.75 6.69
N LEU A 19 25.27 33.47 6.79
CA LEU A 19 25.89 32.66 7.84
C LEU A 19 26.25 33.45 9.14
N LEU A 20 25.98 34.75 9.25
CA LEU A 20 26.47 35.56 10.38
C LEU A 20 25.41 36.28 11.23
N GLY A 21 24.14 35.87 11.20
CA GLY A 21 23.10 36.55 12.01
C GLY A 21 22.39 35.62 12.98
N GLY A 22 22.66 35.77 14.27
CA GLY A 22 22.25 34.88 15.35
C GLY A 22 20.80 34.93 15.81
N CYS A 23 20.47 33.88 16.50
CA CYS A 23 19.42 33.53 17.48
C CYS A 23 18.22 34.45 17.76
N ALA A 24 17.01 33.90 17.61
CA ALA A 24 15.93 33.90 18.60
C ALA A 24 14.75 33.01 18.20
N ASP A 25 14.16 32.40 19.19
CA ASP A 25 13.11 31.40 19.28
C ASP A 25 11.94 31.49 18.29
N ASP A 26 11.58 30.40 17.72
CA ASP A 26 10.35 29.62 17.61
C ASP A 26 10.38 28.78 16.35
N ASP A 27 10.44 27.44 16.49
CA ASP A 27 10.18 26.34 15.53
C ASP A 27 10.68 26.48 14.06
N ILE A 28 11.39 27.53 13.73
CA ILE A 28 12.18 27.68 12.53
C ILE A 28 13.52 27.03 12.80
N ILE A 29 13.69 25.79 12.36
CA ILE A 29 15.03 25.18 12.32
C ILE A 29 15.87 26.01 11.34
N ARG A 30 16.54 27.01 11.84
CA ARG A 30 17.67 27.64 11.15
C ARG A 30 18.80 26.63 11.16
N ASN A 31 18.85 25.80 10.14
CA ASN A 31 20.03 24.99 9.89
C ASN A 31 21.11 25.96 9.39
N ASP A 32 22.13 26.20 10.19
CA ASP A 32 23.42 26.70 9.75
C ASP A 32 24.04 25.66 8.78
N CYS A 33 23.59 25.67 7.54
CA CYS A 33 24.26 24.95 6.48
C CYS A 33 25.51 25.74 6.12
N GLY A 34 26.66 25.39 6.72
CA GLY A 34 27.94 25.87 6.24
C GLY A 34 28.05 25.56 4.75
N SER A 35 27.86 26.56 3.90
CA SER A 35 28.07 26.39 2.45
C SER A 35 29.45 26.89 2.07
N THR A 36 30.17 26.08 1.32
CA THR A 36 31.41 26.49 0.67
C THR A 36 31.18 26.55 -0.83
N LEU A 37 31.71 27.57 -1.46
CA LEU A 37 31.63 27.77 -2.91
C LEU A 37 32.99 27.55 -3.54
N GLN A 38 33.02 26.70 -4.56
CA GLN A 38 34.20 26.50 -5.40
C GLN A 38 33.83 26.79 -6.84
N GLU A 39 34.55 27.67 -7.48
CA GLU A 39 34.37 27.97 -8.90
C GLU A 39 35.25 27.04 -9.75
N THR A 40 34.63 26.41 -10.74
CA THR A 40 35.31 25.63 -11.77
C THR A 40 35.11 26.28 -13.13
N GLU A 41 35.81 25.81 -14.17
CA GLU A 41 35.65 26.38 -15.53
C GLU A 41 34.20 26.30 -16.07
N SER A 42 33.39 25.35 -15.60
CA SER A 42 32.04 25.09 -16.13
C SER A 42 30.90 25.25 -15.13
N HIS A 43 31.16 25.13 -13.84
CA HIS A 43 30.12 25.11 -12.80
C HIS A 43 30.55 25.82 -11.54
N LEU A 44 29.59 26.40 -10.85
CA LEU A 44 29.70 26.81 -9.47
C LEU A 44 29.22 25.66 -8.58
N ILE A 45 30.04 25.25 -7.63
CA ILE A 45 29.70 24.16 -6.70
C ILE A 45 29.20 24.77 -5.41
N SER A 46 27.94 24.54 -5.08
CA SER A 46 27.36 24.91 -3.79
C SER A 46 27.28 23.68 -2.88
N THR A 47 27.91 23.75 -1.72
CA THR A 47 27.89 22.66 -0.72
C THR A 47 27.06 23.08 0.49
N PHE A 48 26.11 22.22 0.89
CA PHE A 48 25.29 22.44 2.08
C PHE A 48 25.12 21.13 2.87
N SER A 49 24.98 21.23 4.19
CA SER A 49 24.79 20.07 5.06
C SER A 49 23.34 19.64 5.11
N LEU A 50 23.11 18.32 5.14
CA LEU A 50 21.79 17.75 5.39
C LEU A 50 21.55 17.62 6.90
N PRO A 51 20.33 17.86 7.40
CA PRO A 51 20.00 17.76 8.82
C PRO A 51 20.27 16.37 9.39
N GLU A 52 20.93 16.29 10.53
CA GLU A 52 21.14 15.01 11.23
C GLU A 52 19.82 14.37 11.70
N GLY A 53 19.76 13.04 11.61
CA GLY A 53 18.67 12.24 12.20
C GLY A 53 17.32 12.26 11.50
N LYS A 54 17.14 13.08 10.44
CA LYS A 54 15.90 13.16 9.66
C LYS A 54 16.09 12.81 8.18
N THR A 55 17.27 12.36 7.82
CA THR A 55 17.61 12.02 6.45
C THR A 55 17.60 10.51 6.26
N PRO A 56 16.73 9.94 5.42
CA PRO A 56 16.76 8.53 5.08
C PRO A 56 17.95 8.15 4.18
N ILE A 57 18.80 9.12 3.78
CA ILE A 57 20.02 8.82 3.04
C ILE A 57 21.08 8.35 4.03
N GLN A 58 21.39 7.05 3.99
CA GLN A 58 22.46 6.47 4.81
C GLN A 58 23.80 6.43 4.07
N ASP A 59 23.81 6.56 2.74
CA ASP A 59 24.97 6.34 1.90
C ASP A 59 25.36 7.56 1.07
N THR A 60 26.65 7.64 0.72
CA THR A 60 27.16 8.60 -0.27
C THR A 60 26.70 8.21 -1.67
N ARG A 61 26.24 9.20 -2.44
CA ARG A 61 25.88 9.02 -3.86
C ARG A 61 26.71 9.95 -4.72
N GLU A 62 27.33 9.39 -5.74
CA GLU A 62 28.16 10.16 -6.70
C GLU A 62 27.33 10.96 -7.69
N GLN A 63 26.05 10.61 -7.89
CA GLN A 63 25.15 11.32 -8.76
C GLN A 63 23.78 11.47 -8.09
N ILE A 64 23.36 12.70 -8.00
CA ILE A 64 22.00 13.14 -7.61
C ILE A 64 21.63 14.35 -8.45
N PHE A 65 20.34 14.70 -8.43
CA PHE A 65 19.83 15.86 -9.13
C PHE A 65 19.14 16.80 -8.16
N PHE A 66 19.21 18.10 -8.47
CA PHE A 66 18.46 19.13 -7.80
C PHE A 66 17.47 19.72 -8.79
N GLN A 67 16.21 19.74 -8.42
CA GLN A 67 15.18 20.38 -9.21
C GLN A 67 14.81 21.71 -8.55
N LEU A 68 14.98 22.79 -9.30
CA LEU A 68 14.56 24.11 -8.92
C LEU A 68 13.33 24.51 -9.73
N ARG A 69 12.24 24.84 -9.08
CA ARG A 69 11.01 25.29 -9.73
C ARG A 69 10.67 26.71 -9.35
N SER A 70 10.43 27.54 -10.32
CA SER A 70 9.91 28.89 -10.12
C SER A 70 8.43 28.86 -9.73
N LEU A 71 8.04 29.61 -8.71
CA LEU A 71 6.64 29.74 -8.31
C LEU A 71 5.86 30.75 -9.15
N SER A 72 6.55 31.59 -9.92
CA SER A 72 5.90 32.62 -10.75
C SER A 72 5.39 32.08 -12.09
N ASP A 73 6.19 31.23 -12.75
CA ASP A 73 5.91 30.71 -14.10
C ASP A 73 5.94 29.18 -14.20
N ASN A 74 6.18 28.50 -13.08
CA ASN A 74 6.34 27.05 -13.01
C ASN A 74 7.50 26.48 -13.85
N SER A 75 8.43 27.30 -14.31
CA SER A 75 9.60 26.81 -15.01
C SER A 75 10.46 25.92 -14.08
N ILE A 76 11.02 24.87 -14.66
CA ILE A 76 11.81 23.88 -13.95
C ILE A 76 13.23 23.89 -14.48
N GLN A 77 14.19 23.95 -13.57
CA GLN A 77 15.62 23.81 -13.85
C GLN A 77 16.14 22.56 -13.14
N LEU A 78 16.83 21.70 -13.87
CA LEU A 78 17.46 20.50 -13.31
C LEU A 78 18.96 20.72 -13.25
N MET A 79 19.55 20.43 -12.07
CA MET A 79 20.99 20.57 -11.83
C MET A 79 21.53 19.26 -11.29
N GLU A 80 22.75 18.92 -11.67
CA GLU A 80 23.46 17.74 -11.14
C GLU A 80 24.14 18.04 -9.80
N GLY A 81 24.45 16.98 -9.06
CA GLY A 81 25.22 17.06 -7.83
C GLY A 81 25.57 15.69 -7.27
N LYS A 82 26.09 15.69 -6.05
CA LYS A 82 26.45 14.48 -5.31
C LYS A 82 26.28 14.63 -3.80
N ILE A 83 26.16 13.49 -3.14
CA ILE A 83 26.12 13.43 -1.67
C ILE A 83 27.45 12.85 -1.17
N ARG A 84 28.03 13.50 -0.18
CA ARG A 84 29.23 13.05 0.52
C ARG A 84 28.98 12.93 2.02
N LYS A 85 29.69 12.02 2.65
CA LYS A 85 29.69 11.86 4.10
C LYS A 85 31.08 12.17 4.63
N ASN A 86 31.20 13.27 5.37
CA ASN A 86 32.43 13.67 6.02
C ASN A 86 32.20 13.72 7.54
N ALA A 87 33.01 12.96 8.30
CA ALA A 87 32.93 12.92 9.76
C ALA A 87 31.52 12.64 10.34
N GLY A 88 30.73 11.83 9.64
CA GLY A 88 29.34 11.53 10.05
C GLY A 88 28.29 12.49 9.50
N ILE A 89 28.68 13.64 8.98
CA ILE A 89 27.77 14.65 8.41
C ILE A 89 27.59 14.35 6.92
N LEU A 90 26.33 14.28 6.49
CA LEU A 90 25.98 14.23 5.07
C LEU A 90 25.96 15.64 4.50
N SER A 91 26.65 15.86 3.42
CA SER A 91 26.66 17.11 2.66
C SER A 91 26.25 16.88 1.21
N CYS A 92 25.50 17.82 0.66
CA CYS A 92 25.15 17.87 -0.75
C CYS A 92 26.06 18.87 -1.46
N GLU A 93 26.62 18.46 -2.59
CA GLU A 93 27.31 19.34 -3.54
C GLU A 93 26.40 19.50 -4.77
N MET A 94 25.92 20.71 -5.01
CA MET A 94 25.09 21.07 -6.18
C MET A 94 25.94 21.78 -7.22
N PHE A 95 25.87 21.32 -8.46
CA PHE A 95 26.62 21.86 -9.57
C PHE A 95 25.74 22.86 -10.36
N ILE A 96 25.95 24.14 -10.12
CA ILE A 96 25.16 25.20 -10.73
C ILE A 96 25.84 25.59 -12.05
N PRO A 97 25.16 25.45 -13.19
CA PRO A 97 25.73 25.86 -14.49
C PRO A 97 26.04 27.38 -14.50
N ASN A 98 27.20 27.77 -15.02
CA ASN A 98 27.63 29.19 -15.04
C ASN A 98 26.73 30.08 -15.94
N ASN A 99 25.90 29.48 -16.78
CA ASN A 99 24.93 30.17 -17.61
C ASN A 99 23.53 30.24 -17.03
N LEU A 100 23.29 29.69 -15.87
CA LEU A 100 22.00 29.76 -15.20
C LEU A 100 21.76 31.17 -14.67
N VAL A 101 20.71 31.80 -15.13
CA VAL A 101 20.24 33.12 -14.65
C VAL A 101 18.94 32.88 -13.89
N LEU A 102 18.95 33.21 -12.60
CA LEU A 102 17.74 33.21 -11.77
C LEU A 102 17.18 34.64 -11.73
N GLU A 103 15.91 34.77 -12.06
CA GLU A 103 15.17 36.02 -11.93
C GLU A 103 14.72 36.22 -10.48
N ASP A 104 14.45 37.46 -10.08
CA ASP A 104 13.89 37.74 -8.76
C ASP A 104 12.53 37.06 -8.61
N GLY A 105 12.36 36.29 -7.55
CA GLY A 105 11.16 35.51 -7.33
C GLY A 105 11.31 34.46 -6.22
N ASP A 106 10.28 33.67 -6.11
CA ASP A 106 10.21 32.55 -5.18
C ASP A 106 10.35 31.23 -5.93
N TYR A 107 11.18 30.35 -5.38
CA TYR A 107 11.53 29.07 -5.98
C TYR A 107 11.42 27.97 -4.95
N ILE A 108 11.20 26.75 -5.42
CA ILE A 108 11.29 25.55 -4.61
C ILE A 108 12.43 24.67 -5.12
N LEU A 109 13.29 24.25 -4.21
CA LEU A 109 14.40 23.35 -4.48
C LEU A 109 14.12 21.96 -3.92
N TRP A 110 14.25 20.95 -4.75
CA TRP A 110 14.20 19.54 -4.35
C TRP A 110 15.47 18.81 -4.66
N LEU A 111 15.71 17.79 -3.85
CA LEU A 111 16.71 16.77 -4.11
C LEU A 111 16.06 15.58 -4.82
N LYS A 112 16.64 15.13 -5.93
CA LYS A 112 16.21 13.96 -6.70
C LYS A 112 17.33 12.92 -6.77
N PHE A 113 16.94 11.63 -6.84
CA PHE A 113 17.92 10.54 -6.92
C PHE A 113 18.35 10.22 -8.35
N ASP A 114 17.56 10.54 -9.34
CA ASP A 114 17.83 10.42 -10.77
C ASP A 114 17.05 11.49 -11.56
N GLU A 115 17.29 11.64 -12.84
CA GLU A 115 16.65 12.67 -13.68
C GLU A 115 15.11 12.53 -13.72
N GLU A 116 14.64 11.30 -13.84
CA GLU A 116 13.21 10.96 -13.92
C GLU A 116 12.64 10.54 -12.57
N GLY A 117 13.51 10.37 -11.58
CA GLY A 117 13.22 9.67 -10.35
C GLY A 117 12.62 10.51 -9.26
N SER A 118 12.53 9.87 -8.16
CA SER A 118 11.84 10.29 -6.95
C SER A 118 12.48 11.48 -6.27
N VAL A 119 11.67 12.43 -5.89
CA VAL A 119 12.09 13.54 -5.04
C VAL A 119 12.36 13.01 -3.63
N TYR A 120 13.47 13.43 -3.05
CA TYR A 120 13.71 13.26 -1.65
C TYR A 120 12.76 14.19 -0.86
N PRO A 121 12.17 13.77 0.27
CA PRO A 121 11.18 14.57 1.00
C PRO A 121 11.80 15.74 1.76
N LEU A 122 12.74 16.42 1.13
CA LEU A 122 13.30 17.66 1.58
C LEU A 122 13.10 18.71 0.49
N SER A 123 12.27 19.68 0.77
CA SER A 123 12.12 20.87 -0.04
C SER A 123 12.59 22.09 0.72
N TYR A 124 13.15 23.02 -0.04
CA TYR A 124 13.58 24.30 0.47
C TYR A 124 12.87 25.38 -0.36
N HIS A 125 12.27 26.33 0.32
CA HIS A 125 11.80 27.57 -0.28
C HIS A 125 12.98 28.50 -0.43
N LEU A 126 13.29 28.90 -1.65
CA LEU A 126 14.27 29.92 -1.97
C LEU A 126 13.55 31.19 -2.38
N THR A 127 13.81 32.28 -1.70
CA THR A 127 13.42 33.61 -2.18
C THR A 127 14.64 34.29 -2.76
N PHE A 128 14.57 34.67 -4.03
CA PHE A 128 15.61 35.40 -4.72
C PHE A 128 15.12 36.83 -4.98
N ARG A 129 15.80 37.81 -4.39
CA ARG A 129 15.48 39.24 -4.54
C ARG A 129 16.73 40.08 -4.50
N ASP A 130 16.84 41.02 -5.43
CA ASP A 130 17.99 41.94 -5.51
C ASP A 130 19.34 41.21 -5.46
N LYS A 131 19.42 40.01 -6.08
CA LYS A 131 20.58 39.12 -6.05
C LYS A 131 20.88 38.52 -4.68
N MET A 132 19.94 38.58 -3.75
CA MET A 132 20.01 37.92 -2.45
C MET A 132 19.16 36.65 -2.45
N VAL A 133 19.70 35.55 -1.90
CA VAL A 133 18.98 34.29 -1.76
C VAL A 133 18.72 34.07 -0.27
N SER A 134 17.47 33.89 0.10
CA SER A 134 17.11 33.29 1.37
C SER A 134 16.57 31.91 1.14
N MET A 135 17.00 30.95 1.95
CA MET A 135 16.56 29.56 1.85
C MET A 135 15.98 29.12 3.21
N VAL A 136 14.73 28.72 3.20
CA VAL A 136 14.03 28.23 4.38
C VAL A 136 13.49 26.85 4.08
N ARG A 137 13.65 25.91 4.99
CA ARG A 137 12.95 24.63 4.91
C ARG A 137 11.47 24.93 5.14
N ASP A 138 10.66 24.71 4.09
CA ASP A 138 9.23 25.01 4.17
C ASP A 138 8.41 23.80 3.75
N THR A 139 7.57 23.33 4.65
CA THR A 139 6.63 22.24 4.38
C THR A 139 5.33 22.75 3.72
N LYS A 140 5.07 24.05 3.75
CA LYS A 140 3.82 24.63 3.24
C LYS A 140 3.72 24.59 1.70
N TYR A 141 4.83 24.81 1.00
CA TYR A 141 4.85 24.84 -0.47
C TYR A 141 4.76 23.47 -1.14
N ILE A 142 4.83 22.43 -0.34
CA ILE A 142 4.61 21.08 -0.80
C ILE A 142 3.15 20.92 -1.31
N TYR A 143 2.16 21.65 -0.80
CA TYR A 143 0.75 21.57 -1.16
C TYR A 143 0.40 22.13 -2.54
N GLU A 144 1.21 23.02 -3.09
CA GLU A 144 0.93 23.67 -4.38
C GLU A 144 1.49 22.90 -5.57
N MET A 145 1.99 21.69 -5.39
CA MET A 145 2.80 21.01 -6.38
C MET A 145 2.04 20.09 -7.32
N LEU A 146 0.95 19.52 -6.88
CA LEU A 146 0.11 18.75 -7.77
C LEU A 146 -0.70 19.72 -8.64
N ASN A 147 -0.67 19.52 -9.95
CA ASN A 147 -1.56 20.24 -10.82
C ASN A 147 -3.00 19.86 -10.51
N GLY A 148 -3.91 20.83 -10.52
CA GLY A 148 -5.32 20.62 -10.17
C GLY A 148 -5.71 21.33 -8.86
N GLU A 149 -6.96 21.19 -8.47
CA GLU A 149 -7.56 21.81 -7.30
C GLU A 149 -8.02 20.78 -6.26
N GLY A 150 -7.91 19.48 -6.60
CA GLY A 150 -8.37 18.38 -5.75
C GLY A 150 -9.87 18.23 -5.68
N THR A 151 -10.61 18.84 -6.62
CA THR A 151 -12.05 18.67 -6.79
C THR A 151 -12.34 17.53 -7.78
N GLU A 152 -13.59 17.09 -7.88
CA GLU A 152 -13.97 16.05 -8.84
C GLU A 152 -13.79 16.53 -10.29
N GLU A 153 -14.10 17.80 -10.57
CA GLU A 153 -13.97 18.41 -11.90
C GLU A 153 -12.52 18.76 -12.25
N ASN A 154 -11.69 19.06 -11.26
CA ASN A 154 -10.28 19.41 -11.43
C ASN A 154 -9.40 18.68 -10.39
N PRO A 155 -9.24 17.35 -10.53
CA PRO A 155 -8.49 16.53 -9.57
C PRO A 155 -7.01 16.89 -9.55
N TYR A 156 -6.33 16.61 -8.45
CA TYR A 156 -4.88 16.63 -8.42
C TYR A 156 -4.31 15.56 -9.35
N LEU A 157 -3.44 15.96 -10.25
CA LEU A 157 -2.86 15.08 -11.25
C LEU A 157 -1.58 14.42 -10.74
N ILE A 158 -1.52 13.11 -10.84
CA ILE A 158 -0.33 12.30 -10.55
C ILE A 158 0.27 11.92 -11.91
N THR A 159 1.32 12.63 -12.30
CA THR A 159 1.95 12.51 -13.61
C THR A 159 3.25 11.74 -13.58
N SER A 160 3.80 11.53 -12.39
CA SER A 160 5.12 10.95 -12.19
C SER A 160 5.25 10.26 -10.85
N THR A 161 6.30 9.47 -10.71
CA THR A 161 6.71 8.90 -9.41
C THR A 161 6.90 9.98 -8.33
N ASN A 162 7.36 11.16 -8.71
CA ASN A 162 7.54 12.28 -7.81
C ASN A 162 6.21 12.80 -7.26
N ASP A 163 5.20 12.94 -8.10
CA ASP A 163 3.88 13.39 -7.66
C ASP A 163 3.25 12.38 -6.70
N PHE A 164 3.42 11.09 -6.98
CA PHE A 164 2.94 10.06 -6.07
C PHE A 164 3.72 10.05 -4.74
N ALA A 165 5.04 10.16 -4.79
CA ALA A 165 5.88 10.27 -3.59
C ALA A 165 5.51 11.51 -2.76
N TYR A 166 5.18 12.59 -3.44
CA TYR A 166 4.65 13.80 -2.84
C TYR A 166 3.33 13.55 -2.11
N LEU A 167 2.32 12.96 -2.77
CA LEU A 167 1.06 12.58 -2.14
C LEU A 167 1.31 11.81 -0.84
N VAL A 168 2.16 10.77 -0.90
CA VAL A 168 2.46 9.96 0.28
C VAL A 168 3.18 10.75 1.36
N SER A 169 4.11 11.62 0.99
CA SER A 169 4.82 12.48 1.96
C SER A 169 3.86 13.42 2.70
N GLN A 170 2.84 13.93 2.00
CA GLN A 170 1.82 14.78 2.62
C GLN A 170 0.95 14.02 3.61
N LEU A 171 0.56 12.80 3.27
CA LEU A 171 -0.15 11.93 4.21
C LEU A 171 0.67 11.66 5.48
N ALA A 172 2.01 11.71 5.39
CA ALA A 172 2.90 11.54 6.53
C ALA A 172 3.12 12.80 7.37
N THR A 173 2.70 13.98 6.94
CA THR A 173 2.98 15.27 7.61
C THR A 173 1.96 15.70 8.67
N TYR A 174 1.25 14.83 9.30
CA TYR A 174 0.28 15.14 10.38
C TYR A 174 -0.90 16.05 10.02
N ASP A 175 -1.05 16.48 8.79
CA ASP A 175 -2.26 17.15 8.36
C ASP A 175 -3.37 16.12 8.13
N ARG A 176 -4.15 15.89 9.17
CA ARG A 176 -5.25 14.91 9.15
C ARG A 176 -6.33 15.22 8.13
N ASN A 177 -6.30 16.41 7.55
CA ASN A 177 -7.28 16.84 6.53
C ASN A 177 -6.75 16.65 5.12
N TYR A 178 -5.44 16.42 4.95
CA TYR A 178 -4.89 16.20 3.62
C TYR A 178 -5.40 14.89 3.02
N GLY A 179 -5.87 14.96 1.80
CA GLY A 179 -6.48 13.84 1.10
C GLY A 179 -7.94 13.58 1.45
N TYR A 180 -8.47 14.12 2.56
CA TYR A 180 -9.86 13.87 2.96
C TYR A 180 -10.85 14.49 1.96
N GLY A 181 -11.62 13.64 1.29
CA GLY A 181 -12.59 14.06 0.27
C GLY A 181 -11.98 14.66 -1.00
N GLN A 182 -10.66 14.77 -1.09
CA GLN A 182 -9.99 15.29 -2.27
C GLN A 182 -9.89 14.23 -3.37
N PHE A 183 -9.78 14.69 -4.61
CA PHE A 183 -9.69 13.85 -5.79
C PHE A 183 -8.30 13.89 -6.39
N PHE A 184 -7.75 12.71 -6.66
CA PHE A 184 -6.45 12.47 -7.27
C PHE A 184 -6.65 11.61 -8.52
N LYS A 185 -6.00 11.97 -9.60
CA LYS A 185 -6.06 11.23 -10.86
C LYS A 185 -4.66 10.94 -11.38
N GLN A 186 -4.35 9.67 -11.55
CA GLN A 186 -3.13 9.23 -12.20
C GLN A 186 -3.29 9.40 -13.71
N ILE A 187 -2.29 9.97 -14.41
CA ILE A 187 -2.32 10.17 -15.85
C ILE A 187 -1.08 9.61 -16.56
N ALA A 188 -0.25 8.85 -15.82
CA ALA A 188 0.91 8.13 -16.32
C ALA A 188 1.20 6.92 -15.43
N ASP A 189 1.94 5.95 -15.95
CA ASP A 189 2.43 4.82 -15.14
C ASP A 189 3.49 5.30 -14.13
N ILE A 190 3.37 4.82 -12.89
CA ILE A 190 4.29 5.16 -11.80
C ILE A 190 5.22 3.99 -11.57
N LYS A 191 6.53 4.23 -11.63
CA LYS A 191 7.55 3.20 -11.48
C LYS A 191 8.27 3.31 -10.13
N ALA A 192 8.29 2.22 -9.37
CA ALA A 192 9.09 2.14 -8.16
C ALA A 192 10.62 2.06 -8.49
N PRO A 193 11.52 2.41 -7.57
CA PRO A 193 11.20 2.72 -6.19
C PRO A 193 10.54 4.08 -6.04
N ILE A 194 9.44 4.10 -5.30
CA ILE A 194 8.83 5.33 -4.83
C ILE A 194 9.43 5.56 -3.44
N PRO A 195 10.36 6.51 -3.25
CA PRO A 195 10.97 6.71 -1.95
C PRO A 195 9.88 7.03 -0.95
N ASN A 196 9.95 6.36 0.17
CA ASN A 196 9.11 6.66 1.33
C ASN A 196 7.60 6.42 1.18
N CYS A 197 7.12 5.85 0.07
CA CYS A 197 5.72 5.49 -0.04
C CYS A 197 5.30 4.43 0.95
N LEU A 198 6.21 3.54 1.30
CA LEU A 198 5.89 2.38 2.09
C LEU A 198 6.23 2.54 3.56
N TYR A 199 7.11 3.47 3.93
CA TYR A 199 7.49 3.59 5.32
C TYR A 199 8.23 4.86 5.69
N GLN A 200 7.75 5.58 6.69
CA GLN A 200 8.57 6.44 7.54
C GLN A 200 8.10 6.39 9.00
N GLY A 201 8.58 5.42 9.76
CA GLY A 201 8.50 5.41 11.20
C GLY A 201 7.08 5.67 11.77
N ASN A 202 7.00 6.39 12.87
CA ASN A 202 5.77 6.69 13.61
C ASN A 202 4.75 7.58 12.88
N ALA A 203 5.09 8.14 11.73
CA ALA A 203 4.23 9.11 11.05
C ALA A 203 2.97 8.49 10.44
N TYR A 204 3.00 7.22 10.08
CA TYR A 204 1.87 6.54 9.42
C TYR A 204 0.63 6.34 10.28
N LYS A 205 0.78 6.33 11.58
CA LYS A 205 -0.38 6.20 12.49
C LYS A 205 -1.30 7.42 12.47
N SER A 206 -0.87 8.51 11.85
CA SER A 206 -1.54 9.79 12.01
C SER A 206 -2.17 10.39 10.77
N ALA A 207 -1.88 9.90 9.57
CA ALA A 207 -2.40 10.48 8.33
C ALA A 207 -2.85 9.41 7.33
N PRO A 208 -3.96 8.73 7.59
CA PRO A 208 -4.54 7.78 6.65
C PRO A 208 -5.11 8.49 5.42
N PHE A 209 -5.10 7.80 4.27
CA PHE A 209 -5.71 8.30 3.06
C PHE A 209 -7.25 8.15 3.12
N ALA A 210 -7.97 9.24 2.94
CA ALA A 210 -9.44 9.29 2.93
C ALA A 210 -10.00 10.04 1.71
N GLY A 211 -9.26 10.05 0.61
CA GLY A 211 -9.62 10.72 -0.64
C GLY A 211 -10.12 9.76 -1.71
N ASN A 212 -10.30 10.31 -2.90
CA ASN A 212 -10.66 9.59 -4.11
C ASN A 212 -9.42 9.46 -5.00
N TYR A 213 -8.88 8.28 -5.20
CA TYR A 213 -7.77 8.01 -6.09
C TYR A 213 -8.24 7.22 -7.31
N ASP A 214 -8.14 7.84 -8.47
CA ASP A 214 -8.45 7.22 -9.76
C ASP A 214 -7.14 6.95 -10.51
N GLY A 215 -6.79 5.69 -10.66
CA GLY A 215 -5.64 5.27 -11.44
C GLY A 215 -5.79 5.49 -12.94
N ASP A 216 -7.01 5.79 -13.44
CA ASP A 216 -7.32 5.99 -14.86
C ASP A 216 -6.78 4.88 -15.78
N SER A 217 -6.73 3.65 -15.24
CA SER A 217 -6.17 2.44 -15.88
C SER A 217 -4.64 2.48 -16.10
N HIS A 218 -3.95 3.38 -15.42
CA HIS A 218 -2.49 3.38 -15.35
C HIS A 218 -1.98 2.43 -14.26
N LYS A 219 -0.68 2.18 -14.29
CA LYS A 219 -0.02 1.18 -13.46
C LYS A 219 0.86 1.78 -12.38
N ILE A 220 0.94 1.06 -11.26
CA ILE A 220 2.06 1.15 -10.32
C ILE A 220 2.98 -0.03 -10.61
N LEU A 221 4.18 0.24 -11.10
CA LEU A 221 5.12 -0.77 -11.57
C LEU A 221 6.22 -1.04 -10.55
N ASN A 222 6.50 -2.33 -10.30
CA ASN A 222 7.60 -2.81 -9.47
C ASN A 222 7.57 -2.23 -8.04
N LEU A 223 6.40 -2.16 -7.44
CA LEU A 223 6.27 -1.73 -6.04
C LEU A 223 7.10 -2.64 -5.14
N THR A 224 8.10 -2.08 -4.47
CA THR A 224 9.02 -2.84 -3.61
C THR A 224 9.09 -2.24 -2.22
N TYR A 225 9.20 -3.10 -1.22
CA TYR A 225 9.57 -2.74 0.13
C TYR A 225 10.61 -3.74 0.64
N LEU A 226 11.77 -3.24 0.99
CA LEU A 226 12.84 -4.00 1.61
C LEU A 226 13.01 -3.51 3.04
N GLY A 227 12.29 -4.11 3.96
CA GLY A 227 12.35 -3.78 5.38
C GLY A 227 13.59 -4.36 6.03
N THR A 228 14.55 -3.52 6.36
CA THR A 228 15.80 -3.96 7.02
C THR A 228 15.72 -4.01 8.54
N ASN A 229 14.70 -3.44 9.18
CA ASN A 229 14.56 -3.52 10.64
C ASN A 229 13.10 -3.41 11.06
N GLY A 230 12.58 -4.46 11.64
CA GLY A 230 11.33 -4.44 12.39
C GLY A 230 11.44 -3.57 13.64
N GLY A 231 11.48 -2.27 13.47
CA GLY A 231 11.15 -1.35 14.55
C GLY A 231 9.68 -1.58 14.91
N GLU A 232 9.37 -1.73 16.18
CA GLU A 232 8.08 -2.14 16.76
C GLU A 232 6.86 -1.29 16.38
N GLN A 233 6.88 -0.44 15.35
CA GLN A 233 5.92 0.65 15.27
C GLN A 233 5.24 0.92 13.93
N SER A 234 5.50 0.21 12.88
CA SER A 234 4.67 0.30 11.68
C SER A 234 4.02 -1.03 11.39
N ASP A 235 2.81 -1.17 11.85
CA ASP A 235 2.05 -2.40 11.66
C ASP A 235 1.26 -2.42 10.33
N ALA A 236 1.54 -1.53 9.37
CA ALA A 236 0.76 -1.42 8.15
C ALA A 236 1.61 -1.06 6.93
N ILE A 237 1.61 -1.93 5.92
CA ILE A 237 2.35 -1.75 4.65
C ILE A 237 1.44 -2.01 3.45
N GLY A 238 1.51 -1.12 2.48
CA GLY A 238 0.86 -1.17 1.17
C GLY A 238 1.19 0.07 0.37
N LEU A 239 0.64 0.19 -0.83
CA LEU A 239 0.70 1.44 -1.60
C LEU A 239 0.19 2.62 -0.75
N PHE A 240 -0.88 2.40 -0.02
CA PHE A 240 -1.34 3.23 1.09
C PHE A 240 -1.15 2.43 2.38
N SER A 241 -0.50 3.01 3.39
CA SER A 241 -0.38 2.31 4.68
C SER A 241 -1.76 2.09 5.30
N ILE A 242 -2.58 3.13 5.33
CA ILE A 242 -3.93 3.11 5.90
C ILE A 242 -4.92 3.76 4.93
N LEU A 243 -6.01 3.07 4.63
CA LEU A 243 -7.22 3.66 4.04
C LEU A 243 -8.21 3.97 5.15
N HIS A 244 -8.77 5.16 5.12
CA HIS A 244 -9.70 5.63 6.16
C HIS A 244 -11.07 5.96 5.58
N ASP A 245 -12.02 6.20 6.48
CA ASP A 245 -13.42 6.49 6.19
C ASP A 245 -13.59 7.47 5.02
N GLY A 246 -14.33 7.06 4.00
CA GLY A 246 -14.56 7.82 2.77
C GLY A 246 -13.56 7.56 1.64
N ALA A 247 -12.52 6.74 1.84
CA ALA A 247 -11.56 6.44 0.77
C ALA A 247 -12.22 5.66 -0.39
N VAL A 248 -11.92 6.12 -1.60
CA VAL A 248 -12.30 5.47 -2.86
C VAL A 248 -11.04 5.26 -3.71
N ILE A 249 -10.74 4.00 -4.05
CA ILE A 249 -9.64 3.66 -4.94
C ILE A 249 -10.20 2.93 -6.14
N ARG A 250 -9.88 3.40 -7.34
CA ARG A 250 -10.43 2.78 -8.55
C ARG A 250 -9.47 2.83 -9.75
N ASN A 251 -9.74 1.91 -10.71
CA ASN A 251 -9.08 1.88 -12.03
C ASN A 251 -7.55 1.86 -11.93
N LEU A 252 -6.99 0.96 -11.11
CA LEU A 252 -5.58 0.92 -10.80
C LEU A 252 -5.01 -0.49 -10.97
N ASP A 253 -3.90 -0.61 -11.67
CA ASP A 253 -3.13 -1.83 -11.79
C ASP A 253 -1.83 -1.74 -10.97
N ILE A 254 -1.58 -2.72 -10.11
CA ILE A 254 -0.29 -2.91 -9.42
C ILE A 254 0.40 -4.10 -10.05
N GLU A 255 1.52 -3.86 -10.75
CA GLU A 255 2.21 -4.87 -11.54
C GLU A 255 3.68 -5.05 -11.11
N GLY A 256 4.11 -6.31 -10.99
CA GLY A 256 5.48 -6.64 -10.63
C GLY A 256 5.86 -6.26 -9.20
N ALA A 257 4.91 -6.16 -8.30
CA ALA A 257 5.18 -5.85 -6.91
C ALA A 257 5.99 -6.98 -6.23
N ASP A 258 6.97 -6.60 -5.41
CA ASP A 258 7.76 -7.53 -4.58
C ASP A 258 7.97 -6.90 -3.20
N ILE A 259 7.12 -7.29 -2.26
CA ILE A 259 7.11 -6.74 -0.91
C ILE A 259 7.69 -7.77 0.06
N GLU A 260 8.82 -7.45 0.69
CA GLU A 260 9.36 -8.18 1.83
C GLU A 260 9.17 -7.36 3.10
N TYR A 261 8.32 -7.83 4.01
CA TYR A 261 7.95 -7.08 5.20
C TYR A 261 7.91 -7.96 6.46
N PRO A 262 8.69 -7.63 7.51
CA PRO A 262 8.75 -8.38 8.75
C PRO A 262 7.68 -8.01 9.78
N GLY A 263 6.78 -7.08 9.47
CA GLY A 263 5.72 -6.60 10.36
C GLY A 263 4.34 -7.17 10.06
N ASN A 264 3.33 -6.73 10.84
CA ASN A 264 1.92 -7.11 10.65
C ASN A 264 1.23 -6.24 9.57
N CYS A 265 0.05 -6.66 9.14
CA CYS A 265 -0.84 -5.89 8.25
C CYS A 265 -0.20 -5.48 6.93
N CYS A 266 0.04 -6.46 6.08
CA CYS A 266 0.64 -6.26 4.76
C CYS A 266 -0.37 -6.52 3.63
N GLY A 267 -0.48 -5.60 2.68
CA GLY A 267 -1.24 -5.76 1.44
C GLY A 267 -0.60 -4.95 0.31
N LEU A 268 -0.85 -5.30 -0.97
CA LEU A 268 -0.30 -4.53 -2.08
C LEU A 268 -0.93 -3.13 -2.16
N LEU A 269 -2.25 -3.04 -1.93
CA LEU A 269 -2.94 -1.76 -1.96
C LEU A 269 -2.90 -1.08 -0.59
N ALA A 270 -3.25 -1.80 0.48
CA ALA A 270 -3.28 -1.21 1.80
C ALA A 270 -2.86 -2.19 2.89
N GLY A 271 -2.12 -1.69 3.88
CA GLY A 271 -1.83 -2.44 5.10
C GLY A 271 -3.06 -2.55 5.99
N VAL A 272 -3.75 -1.45 6.25
CA VAL A 272 -4.96 -1.35 7.07
C VAL A 272 -6.05 -0.58 6.34
N ALA A 273 -7.30 -0.94 6.57
CA ALA A 273 -8.47 -0.18 6.12
C ALA A 273 -9.49 -0.07 7.26
N ASN A 274 -10.05 1.12 7.49
CA ASN A 274 -11.08 1.35 8.49
C ASN A 274 -12.14 2.35 8.02
N GLY A 275 -13.38 2.20 8.49
CA GLY A 275 -14.51 3.04 8.09
C GLY A 275 -15.19 2.56 6.78
N ASN A 276 -15.69 3.50 5.98
CA ASN A 276 -16.38 3.21 4.72
C ASN A 276 -15.39 3.31 3.56
N ILE A 277 -15.04 2.19 2.95
CA ILE A 277 -14.03 2.09 1.89
C ILE A 277 -14.66 1.50 0.63
N ARG A 278 -14.35 2.08 -0.51
CA ARG A 278 -14.75 1.56 -1.82
C ARG A 278 -13.55 1.34 -2.72
N ILE A 279 -13.44 0.11 -3.27
CA ILE A 279 -12.33 -0.30 -4.13
C ILE A 279 -12.94 -0.94 -5.37
N GLU A 280 -12.59 -0.41 -6.55
CA GLU A 280 -13.17 -0.87 -7.81
C GLU A 280 -12.15 -0.94 -8.94
N ASN A 281 -12.26 -1.97 -9.80
CA ASN A 281 -11.45 -2.12 -11.01
C ASN A 281 -9.94 -2.13 -10.68
N ILE A 282 -9.50 -3.11 -9.91
CA ILE A 282 -8.10 -3.24 -9.48
C ILE A 282 -7.52 -4.53 -10.06
N THR A 283 -6.33 -4.43 -10.64
CA THR A 283 -5.51 -5.60 -10.98
C THR A 283 -4.30 -5.65 -10.07
N LEU A 284 -4.07 -6.81 -9.44
CA LEU A 284 -2.93 -7.04 -8.56
C LEU A 284 -2.04 -8.13 -9.14
N ASN A 285 -0.77 -7.82 -9.32
CA ASN A 285 0.25 -8.79 -9.70
C ASN A 285 1.52 -8.55 -8.89
N GLY A 286 1.92 -9.53 -8.09
CA GLY A 286 3.10 -9.39 -7.28
C GLY A 286 3.33 -10.53 -6.29
N ASN A 287 4.39 -10.39 -5.52
CA ASN A 287 4.79 -11.29 -4.46
C ASN A 287 4.81 -10.57 -3.11
N ILE A 288 4.29 -11.21 -2.08
CA ILE A 288 4.37 -10.74 -0.70
C ILE A 288 5.10 -11.78 0.13
N LYS A 289 6.20 -11.37 0.76
CA LYS A 289 6.94 -12.13 1.74
C LYS A 289 6.78 -11.47 3.11
N SER A 290 6.03 -12.11 3.98
CA SER A 290 5.81 -11.64 5.36
C SER A 290 6.01 -12.78 6.35
N THR A 291 6.63 -12.47 7.49
CA THR A 291 6.84 -13.40 8.60
C THR A 291 5.87 -13.17 9.76
N LYS A 292 5.00 -12.18 9.65
CA LYS A 292 3.99 -11.80 10.64
C LYS A 292 2.57 -11.99 10.10
N ASP A 293 1.59 -11.67 10.90
CA ASP A 293 0.19 -11.95 10.67
C ASP A 293 -0.54 -10.86 9.85
N LYS A 294 -1.74 -11.17 9.38
CA LYS A 294 -2.66 -10.27 8.66
C LYS A 294 -2.11 -9.87 7.29
N VAL A 295 -1.93 -10.86 6.44
CA VAL A 295 -1.38 -10.68 5.10
C VAL A 295 -2.49 -10.88 4.05
N GLY A 296 -2.77 -9.83 3.29
CA GLY A 296 -3.73 -9.87 2.19
C GLY A 296 -3.11 -9.45 0.87
N GLY A 297 -3.58 -9.99 -0.23
CA GLY A 297 -3.12 -9.52 -1.54
C GLY A 297 -3.52 -8.06 -1.79
N LEU A 298 -4.74 -7.68 -1.41
CA LEU A 298 -5.24 -6.31 -1.52
C LEU A 298 -5.07 -5.55 -0.21
N ILE A 299 -5.62 -6.07 0.90
CA ILE A 299 -5.62 -5.42 2.21
C ILE A 299 -5.14 -6.40 3.28
N GLY A 300 -4.17 -5.99 4.09
CA GLY A 300 -3.68 -6.79 5.22
C GLY A 300 -4.74 -6.96 6.32
N TYR A 301 -5.29 -5.87 6.80
CA TYR A 301 -6.23 -5.84 7.91
C TYR A 301 -7.35 -4.83 7.71
N ILE A 302 -8.58 -5.25 7.97
CA ILE A 302 -9.74 -4.36 8.08
C ILE A 302 -10.08 -4.23 9.56
N GLU A 303 -10.08 -2.99 10.04
CA GLU A 303 -10.33 -2.66 11.43
C GLU A 303 -11.65 -1.92 11.58
N GLY A 304 -12.63 -2.58 12.14
CA GLY A 304 -13.86 -1.97 12.62
C GLY A 304 -13.98 -2.10 14.13
N ASN A 305 -15.03 -1.55 14.68
CA ASN A 305 -15.37 -1.71 16.09
C ASN A 305 -16.81 -2.21 16.27
N ALA A 306 -17.13 -2.73 17.45
CA ALA A 306 -18.43 -3.34 17.70
C ALA A 306 -19.62 -2.37 17.58
N GLN A 307 -19.40 -1.07 17.74
CA GLN A 307 -20.41 -0.01 17.62
C GLN A 307 -20.54 0.53 16.19
N SER A 308 -19.46 0.42 15.40
CA SER A 308 -19.40 0.90 14.03
C SER A 308 -18.60 -0.07 13.16
N LEU A 309 -19.31 -0.96 12.49
CA LEU A 309 -18.68 -1.90 11.57
C LEU A 309 -18.00 -1.15 10.42
N ALA A 310 -16.80 -1.55 10.07
CA ALA A 310 -16.17 -1.10 8.83
C ALA A 310 -17.01 -1.55 7.63
N GLN A 311 -17.38 -0.63 6.75
CA GLN A 311 -18.19 -0.89 5.55
C GLN A 311 -17.27 -0.95 4.33
N ILE A 312 -17.00 -2.14 3.83
CA ILE A 312 -16.02 -2.35 2.78
C ILE A 312 -16.74 -2.87 1.52
N SER A 313 -16.61 -2.13 0.44
CA SER A 313 -17.10 -2.53 -0.88
C SER A 313 -15.93 -2.74 -1.83
N ILE A 314 -15.79 -3.96 -2.37
CA ILE A 314 -14.74 -4.34 -3.30
C ILE A 314 -15.38 -4.94 -4.54
N ARG A 315 -15.07 -4.39 -5.71
CA ARG A 315 -15.68 -4.82 -6.97
C ARG A 315 -14.66 -4.89 -8.10
N ASN A 316 -14.82 -5.90 -8.97
CA ASN A 316 -14.01 -6.12 -10.15
C ASN A 316 -12.50 -6.09 -9.83
N VAL A 317 -12.04 -7.13 -9.11
CA VAL A 317 -10.62 -7.26 -8.74
C VAL A 317 -10.04 -8.53 -9.35
N ARG A 318 -8.89 -8.37 -10.01
CA ARG A 318 -8.10 -9.48 -10.54
C ARG A 318 -6.91 -9.73 -9.62
N LEU A 319 -6.80 -10.98 -9.14
CA LEU A 319 -5.80 -11.40 -8.18
C LEU A 319 -4.71 -12.25 -8.86
N GLY A 320 -3.52 -11.69 -8.99
CA GLY A 320 -2.30 -12.37 -9.45
C GLY A 320 -1.21 -12.34 -8.37
N VAL A 321 -1.58 -12.54 -7.11
CA VAL A 321 -0.66 -12.39 -5.97
C VAL A 321 -0.11 -13.75 -5.55
N SER A 322 1.20 -13.80 -5.26
CA SER A 322 1.86 -14.93 -4.64
C SER A 322 2.37 -14.56 -3.24
N PHE A 323 2.45 -15.58 -2.38
CA PHE A 323 2.96 -15.42 -1.02
C PHE A 323 4.15 -16.34 -0.84
N SER A 324 5.30 -15.78 -0.48
CA SER A 324 6.51 -16.55 -0.19
C SER A 324 6.84 -16.46 1.30
N GLU A 325 7.12 -17.65 1.87
CA GLU A 325 7.38 -17.90 3.28
C GLU A 325 6.18 -17.88 4.24
N SER A 326 6.17 -18.89 5.07
CA SER A 326 5.04 -19.36 5.83
C SER A 326 5.37 -19.46 7.31
N GLY A 327 5.02 -18.51 8.05
CA GLY A 327 4.88 -18.54 9.52
C GLY A 327 3.67 -17.71 9.92
N SER A 328 3.15 -16.97 8.95
CA SER A 328 2.05 -16.02 9.15
C SER A 328 0.70 -16.73 9.31
N SER A 329 -0.16 -16.14 10.13
CA SER A 329 -1.57 -16.46 10.22
C SER A 329 -2.41 -15.36 9.59
N TYR A 330 -3.67 -15.65 9.29
CA TYR A 330 -4.61 -14.72 8.65
C TYR A 330 -4.14 -14.29 7.26
N ILE A 331 -4.07 -15.27 6.36
CA ILE A 331 -3.64 -15.04 4.97
C ILE A 331 -4.83 -15.21 4.04
N GLY A 332 -5.10 -14.19 3.23
CA GLY A 332 -6.08 -14.23 2.15
C GLY A 332 -5.58 -13.54 0.90
N ALA A 333 -5.92 -14.05 -0.28
CA ALA A 333 -5.48 -13.40 -1.49
C ALA A 333 -6.11 -12.02 -1.70
N LEU A 334 -7.23 -11.73 -1.07
CA LEU A 334 -7.84 -10.41 -1.05
C LEU A 334 -7.59 -9.71 0.30
N ILE A 335 -7.99 -10.32 1.40
CA ILE A 335 -7.94 -9.73 2.75
C ILE A 335 -7.33 -10.74 3.73
N GLY A 336 -6.34 -10.29 4.51
CA GLY A 336 -5.76 -11.12 5.57
C GLY A 336 -6.74 -11.36 6.72
N TRP A 337 -7.14 -10.33 7.41
CA TRP A 337 -8.13 -10.39 8.48
C TRP A 337 -9.10 -9.20 8.42
N ALA A 338 -10.38 -9.49 8.50
CA ALA A 338 -11.42 -8.47 8.64
C ALA A 338 -12.07 -8.60 10.02
N GLU A 339 -12.02 -7.55 10.82
CA GLU A 339 -12.54 -7.48 12.17
C GLU A 339 -13.65 -6.44 12.30
N ASN A 340 -14.79 -6.83 12.85
CA ASN A 340 -15.99 -5.99 12.96
C ASN A 340 -16.33 -5.30 11.63
N ALA A 341 -16.50 -6.10 10.58
CA ALA A 341 -16.66 -5.60 9.22
C ALA A 341 -17.94 -6.10 8.54
N SER A 342 -18.51 -5.25 7.73
CA SER A 342 -19.54 -5.58 6.76
C SER A 342 -18.91 -5.48 5.38
N ILE A 343 -18.74 -6.63 4.72
CA ILE A 343 -17.98 -6.74 3.49
C ILE A 343 -18.92 -7.06 2.33
N GLN A 344 -18.83 -6.28 1.26
CA GLN A 344 -19.44 -6.58 -0.03
C GLN A 344 -18.33 -6.83 -1.04
N VAL A 345 -18.31 -8.01 -1.65
CA VAL A 345 -17.34 -8.37 -2.69
C VAL A 345 -18.07 -8.90 -3.90
N GLU A 346 -17.77 -8.33 -5.07
CA GLU A 346 -18.37 -8.74 -6.34
C GLU A 346 -17.33 -8.75 -7.46
N ASP A 347 -17.45 -9.71 -8.39
CA ASP A 347 -16.59 -9.86 -9.56
C ASP A 347 -15.10 -9.97 -9.20
N ILE A 348 -14.75 -10.98 -8.39
CA ILE A 348 -13.37 -11.25 -8.03
C ILE A 348 -12.89 -12.48 -8.81
N SER A 349 -11.74 -12.35 -9.46
CA SER A 349 -11.16 -13.45 -10.23
C SER A 349 -9.66 -13.59 -9.98
N SER A 350 -9.15 -14.82 -10.16
CA SER A 350 -7.72 -15.07 -10.25
C SER A 350 -7.36 -15.51 -11.66
N ASP A 351 -6.29 -14.99 -12.22
CA ASP A 351 -5.81 -15.28 -13.58
C ASP A 351 -4.99 -16.59 -13.67
N GLY A 352 -5.28 -17.56 -12.79
CA GLY A 352 -4.56 -18.84 -12.75
C GLY A 352 -3.14 -18.77 -12.17
N ILE A 353 -2.69 -17.61 -11.70
CA ILE A 353 -1.37 -17.36 -11.14
C ILE A 353 -1.39 -17.39 -9.61
N PHE A 354 -2.40 -17.99 -9.02
CA PHE A 354 -2.38 -18.23 -7.57
C PHE A 354 -1.18 -19.11 -7.22
N LYS A 355 -0.19 -18.54 -6.55
CA LYS A 355 0.98 -19.28 -6.10
C LYS A 355 1.12 -19.16 -4.58
N ASN A 356 1.14 -20.34 -3.91
CA ASN A 356 1.66 -20.45 -2.54
C ASN A 356 0.97 -19.58 -1.48
N LEU A 357 -0.36 -19.55 -1.41
CA LEU A 357 -1.07 -19.10 -0.21
C LEU A 357 -0.78 -20.09 0.93
N ARG A 358 0.41 -20.01 1.48
CA ARG A 358 0.88 -20.90 2.55
C ARG A 358 0.99 -20.12 3.84
N GLY A 359 0.40 -20.66 4.90
CA GLY A 359 0.45 -20.03 6.21
C GLY A 359 0.28 -21.02 7.34
N ASN A 360 0.24 -20.50 8.56
CA ASN A 360 -0.01 -21.33 9.74
C ASN A 360 -1.53 -21.56 9.90
N ASN A 361 -2.26 -20.55 10.31
CA ASN A 361 -3.70 -20.67 10.55
C ASN A 361 -4.48 -19.61 9.76
N HIS A 362 -5.76 -19.89 9.50
CA HIS A 362 -6.67 -18.97 8.81
C HIS A 362 -6.15 -18.59 7.42
N VAL A 363 -6.06 -19.59 6.56
CA VAL A 363 -5.54 -19.44 5.19
C VAL A 363 -6.67 -19.67 4.20
N ALA A 364 -6.83 -18.75 3.26
CA ALA A 364 -7.89 -18.89 2.27
C ALA A 364 -7.64 -18.14 0.95
N GLY A 365 -8.36 -18.56 -0.08
CA GLY A 365 -8.31 -17.95 -1.40
C GLY A 365 -8.83 -16.51 -1.45
N LEU A 366 -9.67 -16.08 -0.51
CA LEU A 366 -10.19 -14.70 -0.47
C LEU A 366 -9.87 -14.02 0.86
N ILE A 367 -10.40 -14.51 1.98
CA ILE A 367 -10.27 -13.88 3.30
C ILE A 367 -9.74 -14.90 4.30
N GLY A 368 -8.58 -14.61 4.92
CA GLY A 368 -8.00 -15.48 5.95
C GLY A 368 -8.93 -15.62 7.15
N LYS A 369 -9.37 -14.52 7.75
CA LYS A 369 -10.33 -14.49 8.85
C LYS A 369 -11.33 -13.35 8.71
N LEU A 370 -12.59 -13.65 8.97
CA LEU A 370 -13.69 -12.69 9.00
C LEU A 370 -14.38 -12.70 10.37
N TYR A 371 -14.52 -11.55 11.01
CA TYR A 371 -15.40 -11.30 12.12
C TYR A 371 -16.39 -10.21 11.73
N GLY A 372 -17.64 -10.58 11.44
CA GLY A 372 -18.65 -9.63 10.94
C GLY A 372 -19.68 -10.28 10.03
N GLN A 373 -19.88 -9.71 8.86
CA GLN A 373 -20.79 -10.22 7.83
C GLN A 373 -20.23 -10.04 6.42
N ILE A 374 -20.73 -10.82 5.47
CA ILE A 374 -20.29 -10.76 4.08
C ILE A 374 -21.42 -11.00 3.10
N ASP A 375 -21.40 -10.25 2.00
CA ASP A 375 -22.13 -10.53 0.75
C ASP A 375 -21.09 -10.73 -0.37
N ALA A 376 -20.89 -11.96 -0.78
CA ALA A 376 -19.91 -12.35 -1.79
C ALA A 376 -20.61 -12.86 -3.05
N ARG A 377 -20.32 -12.26 -4.21
CA ARG A 377 -20.97 -12.60 -5.48
C ARG A 377 -19.98 -12.69 -6.62
N LYS A 378 -20.21 -13.65 -7.54
CA LYS A 378 -19.42 -13.82 -8.78
C LYS A 378 -17.92 -13.91 -8.50
N ILE A 379 -17.54 -14.84 -7.65
CA ILE A 379 -16.15 -15.09 -7.29
C ILE A 379 -15.65 -16.32 -8.07
N LYS A 380 -14.54 -16.16 -8.79
CA LYS A 380 -13.93 -17.24 -9.56
C LYS A 380 -12.44 -17.35 -9.23
N LEU A 381 -12.09 -18.31 -8.38
CA LEU A 381 -10.72 -18.58 -7.98
C LEU A 381 -10.23 -19.86 -8.65
N GLN A 382 -9.19 -19.76 -9.47
CA GLN A 382 -8.65 -20.84 -10.26
C GLN A 382 -7.14 -20.95 -10.13
N HIS A 383 -6.64 -22.20 -10.19
CA HIS A 383 -5.22 -22.48 -10.22
C HIS A 383 -4.91 -23.48 -11.34
N THR A 384 -3.97 -23.16 -12.19
CA THR A 384 -3.69 -23.92 -13.40
C THR A 384 -2.58 -24.95 -13.26
N THR A 385 -1.78 -24.92 -12.19
CA THR A 385 -0.64 -25.81 -12.01
C THR A 385 -1.06 -27.14 -11.40
N LEU A 386 -0.61 -28.26 -11.98
CA LEU A 386 -0.85 -29.60 -11.49
C LEU A 386 0.04 -29.94 -10.29
N ASN A 387 -0.51 -30.77 -9.38
CA ASN A 387 0.23 -31.34 -8.25
C ASN A 387 0.76 -30.36 -7.20
N ASP A 388 0.25 -29.16 -7.14
CA ASP A 388 0.54 -28.19 -6.07
C ASP A 388 -0.72 -27.89 -5.25
N PHE A 389 -0.54 -27.52 -3.99
CA PHE A 389 -1.60 -27.00 -3.13
C PHE A 389 -1.39 -25.49 -2.97
N PRO A 390 -2.00 -24.69 -3.84
CA PRO A 390 -1.86 -23.24 -3.77
C PRO A 390 -2.39 -22.65 -2.46
N ILE A 391 -3.40 -23.31 -1.86
CA ILE A 391 -3.91 -22.94 -0.53
C ILE A 391 -3.49 -24.03 0.45
N SER A 392 -2.63 -23.70 1.41
CA SER A 392 -2.20 -24.65 2.44
C SER A 392 -1.97 -23.98 3.79
N GLY A 393 -2.38 -24.66 4.85
CA GLY A 393 -2.24 -24.18 6.22
C GLY A 393 -2.32 -25.29 7.24
N ASN A 394 -2.28 -24.91 8.52
CA ASN A 394 -2.46 -25.84 9.63
C ASN A 394 -3.95 -25.95 10.02
N GLN A 395 -4.56 -24.86 10.45
CA GLN A 395 -5.96 -24.84 10.89
C GLN A 395 -6.75 -23.74 10.15
N ASN A 396 -8.06 -23.98 10.01
CA ASN A 396 -8.98 -23.04 9.39
C ASN A 396 -8.57 -22.69 7.97
N VAL A 397 -8.59 -23.70 7.10
CA VAL A 397 -8.18 -23.56 5.72
C VAL A 397 -9.40 -23.65 4.81
N GLY A 398 -9.66 -22.61 4.04
CA GLY A 398 -10.83 -22.53 3.18
C GLY A 398 -10.52 -22.10 1.76
N GLY A 399 -11.30 -22.57 0.79
CA GLY A 399 -11.18 -22.09 -0.59
C GLY A 399 -11.51 -20.61 -0.71
N LEU A 400 -12.52 -20.13 0.03
CA LEU A 400 -12.91 -18.73 0.06
C LEU A 400 -12.54 -18.05 1.39
N ILE A 401 -12.94 -18.64 2.53
CA ILE A 401 -12.68 -18.05 3.86
C ILE A 401 -12.07 -19.12 4.79
N GLY A 402 -10.99 -18.77 5.49
CA GLY A 402 -10.37 -19.65 6.48
C GLY A 402 -11.25 -19.83 7.72
N GLU A 403 -11.55 -18.77 8.43
CA GLU A 403 -12.52 -18.73 9.54
C GLU A 403 -13.52 -17.61 9.33
N ALA A 404 -14.81 -17.93 9.36
CA ALA A 404 -15.91 -16.96 9.35
C ALA A 404 -16.62 -16.96 10.70
N PHE A 405 -16.42 -15.91 11.49
CA PHE A 405 -17.19 -15.62 12.69
C PHE A 405 -18.31 -14.63 12.33
N LEU A 406 -19.49 -15.15 12.11
CA LEU A 406 -20.59 -14.36 11.56
C LEU A 406 -21.48 -13.77 12.65
N GLN A 407 -21.72 -12.48 12.57
CA GLN A 407 -22.54 -11.70 13.48
C GLN A 407 -23.92 -11.37 12.92
N ALA A 408 -24.08 -11.45 11.58
CA ALA A 408 -25.34 -11.18 10.89
C ALA A 408 -25.48 -12.07 9.66
N ALA A 409 -26.63 -11.98 9.00
CA ALA A 409 -26.92 -12.70 7.78
C ALA A 409 -25.82 -12.45 6.73
N SER A 410 -25.41 -13.52 6.08
CA SER A 410 -24.33 -13.48 5.07
C SER A 410 -24.73 -14.30 3.84
N SER A 411 -24.23 -13.89 2.67
CA SER A 411 -24.57 -14.55 1.43
C SER A 411 -23.34 -14.84 0.57
N PHE A 412 -23.39 -15.99 -0.13
CA PHE A 412 -22.37 -16.45 -1.07
C PHE A 412 -23.10 -16.88 -2.35
N LYS A 413 -22.92 -16.14 -3.44
CA LYS A 413 -23.63 -16.38 -4.69
C LYS A 413 -22.69 -16.46 -5.87
N ASP A 414 -22.90 -17.48 -6.73
CA ASP A 414 -22.11 -17.70 -7.94
C ASP A 414 -20.59 -17.81 -7.64
N ILE A 415 -20.24 -18.72 -6.73
CA ILE A 415 -18.87 -18.93 -6.26
C ILE A 415 -18.27 -20.16 -6.95
N THR A 416 -17.14 -19.99 -7.61
CA THR A 416 -16.39 -21.09 -8.22
C THR A 416 -14.99 -21.15 -7.59
N ILE A 417 -14.66 -22.31 -7.01
CA ILE A 417 -13.32 -22.63 -6.49
C ILE A 417 -12.78 -23.81 -7.31
N ASP A 418 -11.74 -23.56 -8.08
CA ASP A 418 -11.06 -24.55 -8.92
C ASP A 418 -9.57 -24.62 -8.53
N MET A 419 -9.30 -25.12 -7.32
CA MET A 419 -7.95 -25.26 -6.83
C MET A 419 -7.85 -26.27 -5.68
N PRO A 420 -6.69 -26.97 -5.54
CA PRO A 420 -6.41 -27.81 -4.41
C PRO A 420 -6.24 -27.06 -3.09
N ILE A 421 -6.76 -27.62 -2.01
CA ILE A 421 -6.76 -27.06 -0.67
C ILE A 421 -6.20 -28.09 0.31
N LYS A 422 -5.26 -27.71 1.16
CA LYS A 422 -4.64 -28.59 2.14
C LYS A 422 -4.57 -27.96 3.52
N GLY A 423 -4.96 -28.72 4.55
CA GLY A 423 -4.82 -28.30 5.95
C GLY A 423 -4.66 -29.47 6.90
N SER A 424 -4.40 -29.20 8.18
CA SER A 424 -4.42 -30.24 9.22
C SER A 424 -5.80 -30.38 9.84
N SER A 425 -6.50 -29.27 10.09
CA SER A 425 -7.85 -29.30 10.70
C SER A 425 -8.74 -28.19 10.16
N TYR A 426 -10.03 -28.41 10.19
CA TYR A 426 -11.04 -27.45 9.75
C TYR A 426 -10.80 -27.00 8.31
N VAL A 427 -10.90 -27.96 7.39
CA VAL A 427 -10.60 -27.74 5.97
C VAL A 427 -11.88 -27.80 5.17
N GLY A 428 -12.19 -26.74 4.43
CA GLY A 428 -13.40 -26.65 3.61
C GLY A 428 -13.17 -26.09 2.22
N GLY A 429 -13.91 -26.57 1.23
CA GLY A 429 -13.85 -26.06 -0.14
C GLY A 429 -14.33 -24.61 -0.25
N LEU A 430 -15.25 -24.17 0.59
CA LEU A 430 -15.72 -22.79 0.72
C LEU A 430 -15.15 -22.15 2.00
N ILE A 431 -15.48 -22.72 3.15
CA ILE A 431 -15.12 -22.16 4.47
C ILE A 431 -14.45 -23.25 5.33
N GLY A 432 -13.29 -22.97 5.89
CA GLY A 432 -12.60 -23.89 6.82
C GLY A 432 -13.38 -24.05 8.11
N GLN A 433 -13.67 -22.98 8.80
CA GLN A 433 -14.50 -22.98 10.01
C GLN A 433 -15.54 -21.86 9.98
N ILE A 434 -16.77 -22.18 10.38
CA ILE A 434 -17.83 -21.20 10.60
C ILE A 434 -18.24 -21.16 12.07
N ARG A 435 -18.39 -19.96 12.61
CA ARG A 435 -18.82 -19.72 13.98
C ARG A 435 -19.86 -18.63 14.05
N SER A 436 -20.74 -18.66 15.03
CA SER A 436 -21.60 -17.55 15.40
C SER A 436 -21.94 -17.57 16.87
N GLU A 437 -21.96 -16.44 17.49
CA GLU A 437 -22.47 -16.18 18.84
C GLU A 437 -23.70 -15.27 18.81
N ALA A 438 -24.31 -15.10 17.63
CA ALA A 438 -25.52 -14.30 17.50
C ALA A 438 -26.63 -14.81 18.44
N PRO A 439 -27.30 -13.94 19.19
CA PRO A 439 -28.37 -14.34 20.09
C PRO A 439 -29.63 -14.80 19.34
N THR A 440 -29.74 -14.45 18.07
CA THR A 440 -30.83 -14.83 17.17
C THR A 440 -30.29 -15.65 16.01
N ASN A 441 -31.13 -16.50 15.44
CA ASN A 441 -30.75 -17.27 14.27
C ASN A 441 -30.40 -16.35 13.07
N ILE A 442 -29.18 -16.47 12.57
CA ILE A 442 -28.77 -15.75 11.34
C ILE A 442 -28.83 -16.69 10.14
N LEU A 443 -29.16 -16.12 8.99
CA LEU A 443 -29.21 -16.85 7.74
C LEU A 443 -27.88 -16.77 7.00
N ILE A 444 -27.35 -17.91 6.59
CA ILE A 444 -26.19 -18.05 5.72
C ILE A 444 -26.68 -18.67 4.43
N ALA A 445 -26.85 -17.84 3.41
CA ALA A 445 -27.33 -18.28 2.11
C ALA A 445 -26.15 -18.62 1.19
N ILE A 446 -26.16 -19.81 0.60
CA ILE A 446 -25.17 -20.25 -0.38
C ILE A 446 -25.93 -20.63 -1.65
N GLU A 447 -25.68 -19.93 -2.74
CA GLU A 447 -26.35 -20.12 -4.02
C GLU A 447 -25.33 -20.34 -5.15
N ASN A 448 -25.52 -21.40 -5.95
CA ASN A 448 -24.66 -21.73 -7.09
C ASN A 448 -23.18 -21.88 -6.74
N PHE A 449 -22.86 -22.68 -5.72
CA PHE A 449 -21.47 -22.96 -5.37
C PHE A 449 -20.91 -24.10 -6.24
N GLN A 450 -19.75 -23.85 -6.82
CA GLN A 450 -19.01 -24.82 -7.62
C GLN A 450 -17.63 -25.07 -7.04
N LEU A 451 -17.40 -26.30 -6.63
CA LEU A 451 -16.09 -26.87 -6.35
C LEU A 451 -15.79 -27.85 -7.44
N SER A 452 -15.23 -27.41 -8.54
CA SER A 452 -15.07 -28.25 -9.70
C SER A 452 -13.76 -27.97 -10.42
N ASN A 453 -13.19 -29.06 -10.88
CA ASN A 453 -12.18 -29.01 -11.91
C ASN A 453 -12.50 -30.08 -12.97
N PRO A 454 -12.73 -29.69 -14.21
CA PRO A 454 -12.95 -30.62 -15.32
C PRO A 454 -11.80 -31.61 -15.51
N ALA A 455 -10.63 -31.33 -14.99
CA ALA A 455 -9.44 -32.17 -15.06
C ALA A 455 -9.19 -33.01 -13.79
N ASN A 456 -10.17 -33.19 -12.89
CA ASN A 456 -10.04 -33.90 -11.60
C ASN A 456 -8.93 -33.34 -10.69
N ARG A 457 -8.77 -32.00 -10.66
CA ARG A 457 -7.66 -31.35 -9.98
C ARG A 457 -8.01 -30.81 -8.61
N SER A 458 -9.28 -30.54 -8.33
CA SER A 458 -9.69 -30.05 -7.03
C SER A 458 -9.55 -31.16 -6.00
N GLN A 459 -8.69 -30.97 -5.05
CA GLN A 459 -8.44 -31.87 -3.94
C GLN A 459 -8.58 -31.10 -2.63
N ILE A 460 -9.37 -31.63 -1.71
CA ILE A 460 -9.42 -31.13 -0.33
C ILE A 460 -8.76 -32.20 0.54
N GLN A 461 -7.63 -31.84 1.12
CA GLN A 461 -6.87 -32.73 1.97
C GLN A 461 -6.76 -32.18 3.38
N GLY A 462 -7.12 -32.99 4.38
CA GLY A 462 -6.99 -32.62 5.78
C GLY A 462 -6.69 -33.78 6.70
N GLY A 463 -6.45 -33.48 7.96
CA GLY A 463 -6.40 -34.48 9.03
C GLY A 463 -7.81 -34.70 9.63
N SER A 464 -8.44 -33.64 10.15
CA SER A 464 -9.75 -33.73 10.78
C SER A 464 -10.67 -32.58 10.38
N TYR A 465 -11.98 -32.84 10.42
CA TYR A 465 -13.02 -31.89 10.06
C TYR A 465 -12.86 -31.38 8.62
N VAL A 466 -12.98 -32.28 7.68
CA VAL A 466 -12.77 -32.02 6.27
C VAL A 466 -14.10 -32.09 5.53
N GLY A 467 -14.51 -31.00 4.92
CA GLY A 467 -15.78 -30.91 4.19
C GLY A 467 -15.61 -30.35 2.77
N GLY A 468 -16.44 -30.81 1.83
CA GLY A 468 -16.46 -30.28 0.47
C GLY A 468 -16.84 -28.81 0.40
N MET A 469 -17.66 -28.36 1.34
CA MET A 469 -18.05 -26.94 1.49
C MET A 469 -17.52 -26.35 2.77
N ILE A 470 -17.87 -26.90 3.92
CA ILE A 470 -17.50 -26.39 5.24
C ILE A 470 -16.79 -27.48 6.03
N GLY A 471 -15.58 -27.18 6.54
CA GLY A 471 -14.83 -28.11 7.36
C GLY A 471 -15.48 -28.35 8.72
N TYR A 472 -15.75 -27.28 9.45
CA TYR A 472 -16.34 -27.35 10.78
C TYR A 472 -17.30 -26.21 11.04
N SER A 473 -18.42 -26.51 11.69
CA SER A 473 -19.36 -25.50 12.18
C SER A 473 -19.44 -25.52 13.72
N HIS A 474 -19.34 -24.36 14.33
CA HIS A 474 -19.43 -24.22 15.79
C HIS A 474 -20.58 -23.27 16.14
N LYS A 475 -21.53 -23.79 16.89
CA LYS A 475 -22.68 -23.04 17.42
C LYS A 475 -22.55 -22.93 18.93
N THR A 476 -22.45 -21.74 19.46
CA THR A 476 -22.49 -21.51 20.94
C THR A 476 -23.89 -21.63 21.48
N HIS A 477 -24.90 -21.40 20.64
CA HIS A 477 -26.33 -21.54 20.97
C HIS A 477 -27.04 -22.41 19.94
N ALA A 478 -28.05 -23.15 20.33
CA ALA A 478 -28.77 -24.09 19.47
C ALA A 478 -29.32 -23.50 18.16
N ASN A 479 -29.59 -22.17 18.16
CA ASN A 479 -30.18 -21.45 17.04
C ASN A 479 -29.27 -20.34 16.49
N ALA A 480 -27.94 -20.50 16.59
CA ALA A 480 -27.04 -19.41 16.22
C ALA A 480 -27.01 -19.09 14.71
N PHE A 481 -27.25 -20.10 13.85
CA PHE A 481 -27.38 -19.87 12.40
C PHE A 481 -28.04 -21.03 11.68
N THR A 482 -28.60 -20.71 10.50
CA THR A 482 -29.12 -21.67 9.51
C THR A 482 -28.36 -21.51 8.21
N ILE A 483 -27.88 -22.64 7.63
CA ILE A 483 -27.28 -22.65 6.30
C ILE A 483 -28.36 -23.05 5.32
N GLU A 484 -28.59 -22.21 4.32
CA GLU A 484 -29.55 -22.47 3.23
C GLU A 484 -28.78 -22.63 1.91
N LEU A 485 -28.94 -23.77 1.26
CA LEU A 485 -28.36 -24.05 -0.04
C LEU A 485 -29.43 -23.81 -1.12
N LYS A 486 -29.11 -22.96 -2.10
CA LYS A 486 -29.99 -22.62 -3.24
C LYS A 486 -29.30 -22.83 -4.57
N GLY A 487 -30.11 -22.99 -5.61
CA GLY A 487 -29.64 -23.17 -6.97
C GLY A 487 -28.88 -24.48 -7.17
N GLU A 488 -27.98 -24.49 -8.15
CA GLU A 488 -27.18 -25.66 -8.51
C GLU A 488 -25.80 -25.58 -7.85
N SER A 489 -25.52 -26.52 -6.94
CA SER A 489 -24.18 -26.66 -6.36
C SER A 489 -23.48 -27.90 -6.90
N LEU A 490 -22.27 -27.72 -7.43
CA LEU A 490 -21.51 -28.79 -8.08
C LEU A 490 -20.24 -29.09 -7.27
N PHE A 491 -20.09 -30.37 -6.91
CA PHE A 491 -18.93 -30.85 -6.16
C PHE A 491 -18.20 -31.91 -7.00
N HIS A 492 -17.15 -31.54 -7.69
CA HIS A 492 -16.21 -32.39 -8.36
C HIS A 492 -14.83 -32.27 -7.72
N ALA A 493 -14.68 -32.78 -6.52
CA ALA A 493 -13.44 -32.77 -5.77
C ALA A 493 -13.20 -34.09 -5.06
N SER A 494 -11.96 -34.49 -4.95
CA SER A 494 -11.52 -35.56 -4.08
C SER A 494 -11.34 -35.02 -2.66
N ILE A 495 -12.02 -35.60 -1.70
CA ILE A 495 -11.95 -35.19 -0.30
C ILE A 495 -11.27 -36.31 0.49
N THR A 496 -10.16 -35.99 1.16
CA THR A 496 -9.37 -36.95 1.95
C THR A 496 -9.07 -36.45 3.34
N GLY A 497 -9.11 -37.29 4.33
CA GLY A 497 -8.84 -36.95 5.70
C GLY A 497 -8.74 -38.19 6.61
N GLN A 498 -8.52 -37.96 7.92
CA GLN A 498 -8.39 -39.03 8.91
C GLN A 498 -9.64 -39.16 9.80
N SER A 499 -10.31 -38.07 10.12
CA SER A 499 -11.52 -38.09 10.96
C SER A 499 -12.49 -36.95 10.62
N ALA A 500 -13.79 -37.18 10.87
CA ALA A 500 -14.86 -36.23 10.59
C ALA A 500 -14.81 -35.70 9.14
N ILE A 501 -14.95 -36.60 8.18
CA ILE A 501 -14.91 -36.29 6.74
C ILE A 501 -16.34 -36.35 6.20
N GLY A 502 -16.72 -35.30 5.48
CA GLY A 502 -18.04 -35.25 4.82
C GLY A 502 -18.00 -34.67 3.41
N GLY A 503 -18.86 -35.13 2.54
CA GLY A 503 -18.97 -34.65 1.18
C GLY A 503 -19.29 -33.14 1.08
N ILE A 504 -20.10 -32.65 2.03
CA ILE A 504 -20.47 -31.23 2.12
C ILE A 504 -19.92 -30.63 3.43
N PHE A 505 -20.25 -31.24 4.54
CA PHE A 505 -19.82 -30.77 5.87
C PHE A 505 -18.91 -31.81 6.54
N GLY A 506 -17.78 -31.41 7.06
CA GLY A 506 -16.92 -32.26 7.87
C GLY A 506 -17.53 -32.54 9.24
N SER A 507 -18.07 -31.49 9.89
CA SER A 507 -18.87 -31.60 11.11
C SER A 507 -19.81 -30.40 11.24
N LEU A 508 -21.00 -30.65 11.72
CA LEU A 508 -22.03 -29.65 12.00
C LEU A 508 -22.23 -29.51 13.51
#